data_fc7d2b0b128cb788229355ba7fb0d869
#
_entry.id   fc7d2b0b128cb788229355ba7fb0d869
#
_cell.length_a   1.000
_cell.length_b   1.000
_cell.length_c   1.000
_cell.angle_alpha   90.00
_cell.angle_beta   90.00
_cell.angle_gamma   90.00
#
_symmetry.space_group_name_H-M   'P 1'
#
loop_
_entity.id
_entity.type
_entity.pdbx_description
1 polymer ?
#
loop_
_entity_poly.entity_id
_entity_poly.type
_entity_poly.pdbx_seq_one_letter_code
_entity_poly.pdbx_strand_id
1 'polypeptide(L)'
;MLFEEGRIYQQVYTRPIRARYVPPMEVDGLDELKLAIIDTPDCSVTSQFEEFDEQEFDLTSVSVADFSQAISMLSEGDADMLAMPAELLHGKQVEMLSAGCEVVGARTPRRPNLVLVSDDKLEYQPRLGIILAESALVRRQLKRARSGLRILSPSAYASIRNQECPSGDSLDIARWMESMRGEGEIDGYITSRAVYDSLGPAARRHALLPDPKDRGGVHFLPLPYADLVILIARKRFPSSISKVVSETEGETCWHIQDQMISGLDSDMLERIGILVRHRQVRSLMKQAEEQRDLTLEQACHDTEGEVTEDEVHVEFRIEVLSGNGRHTIGLDRVIKYSEFRHATISAIRDWDVLLREASRPVPKDFYTDEEAPAFIDLEE
;
A
#
# COMPACT_ATOMS: atom_id res chain seq x y z
N MET A 1 34.46 68.12 -3.61
CA MET A 1 35.12 67.13 -4.45
C MET A 1 34.35 65.82 -4.24
N LEU A 2 33.42 65.57 -5.14
CA LEU A 2 32.58 64.39 -5.16
C LEU A 2 33.05 63.57 -6.38
N PHE A 3 33.47 62.35 -6.17
CA PHE A 3 33.72 61.38 -7.25
C PHE A 3 32.54 60.44 -7.36
N GLU A 4 31.78 60.52 -8.47
CA GLU A 4 30.81 59.55 -8.90
C GLU A 4 31.51 58.45 -9.68
N GLU A 5 31.40 57.21 -9.20
CA GLU A 5 31.82 56.02 -9.98
C GLU A 5 30.69 55.59 -10.90
N GLY A 6 30.88 55.83 -12.20
CA GLY A 6 30.00 55.33 -13.24
C GLY A 6 30.15 53.84 -13.49
N ARG A 7 29.16 53.04 -13.22
CA ARG A 7 29.05 51.63 -13.69
C ARG A 7 28.50 51.62 -15.10
N ILE A 8 29.29 51.14 -16.06
CA ILE A 8 28.86 50.85 -17.43
C ILE A 8 28.21 49.48 -17.43
N TYR A 9 26.89 49.45 -17.63
CA TYR A 9 26.18 48.20 -17.92
C TYR A 9 26.28 47.92 -19.43
N GLN A 10 27.05 46.88 -19.80
CA GLN A 10 27.07 46.35 -21.13
C GLN A 10 25.85 45.43 -21.32
N GLN A 11 24.81 45.92 -21.99
CA GLN A 11 23.67 45.10 -22.42
C GLN A 11 24.13 44.16 -23.55
N VAL A 12 24.31 42.87 -23.20
CA VAL A 12 24.51 41.82 -24.21
C VAL A 12 23.16 41.42 -24.79
N TYR A 13 22.84 41.92 -25.97
CA TYR A 13 21.69 41.45 -26.76
C TYR A 13 22.04 40.07 -27.30
N THR A 14 21.55 39.00 -26.64
CA THR A 14 21.48 37.67 -27.21
C THR A 14 20.31 37.62 -28.19
N ARG A 15 20.59 37.56 -29.47
CA ARG A 15 19.59 37.29 -30.50
C ARG A 15 18.92 35.93 -30.18
N PRO A 16 17.58 35.82 -30.19
CA PRO A 16 16.94 34.53 -30.03
C PRO A 16 17.37 33.64 -31.21
N ILE A 17 18.02 32.53 -30.90
CA ILE A 17 18.24 31.45 -31.86
C ILE A 17 16.86 30.96 -32.24
N ARG A 18 16.43 31.24 -33.47
CA ARG A 18 15.25 30.60 -34.05
C ARG A 18 15.51 29.11 -34.04
N ALA A 19 14.88 28.39 -33.09
CA ALA A 19 14.77 26.94 -33.17
C ALA A 19 14.21 26.62 -34.56
N ARG A 20 14.97 25.92 -35.38
CA ARG A 20 14.46 25.34 -36.62
C ARG A 20 13.35 24.39 -36.16
N TYR A 21 12.11 24.66 -36.58
CA TYR A 21 11.02 23.70 -36.51
C TYR A 21 11.47 22.47 -37.31
N VAL A 22 11.86 21.44 -36.58
CA VAL A 22 11.99 20.09 -37.14
C VAL A 22 10.55 19.55 -37.08
N PRO A 23 9.92 19.30 -38.24
CA PRO A 23 8.62 18.64 -38.20
C PRO A 23 8.78 17.32 -37.43
N PRO A 24 7.80 16.91 -36.61
CA PRO A 24 7.82 15.59 -35.99
C PRO A 24 8.06 14.59 -37.14
N MET A 25 9.12 13.77 -37.01
CA MET A 25 9.26 12.60 -37.87
C MET A 25 7.97 11.81 -37.66
N GLU A 26 7.27 11.53 -38.73
CA GLU A 26 6.25 10.47 -38.71
C GLU A 26 7.00 9.19 -38.30
N VAL A 27 6.85 8.82 -37.03
CA VAL A 27 7.33 7.54 -36.52
C VAL A 27 6.34 6.53 -37.07
N ASP A 28 6.75 5.79 -38.08
CA ASP A 28 6.03 4.65 -38.61
C ASP A 28 6.02 3.59 -37.50
N GLY A 29 4.87 3.49 -36.77
CA GLY A 29 4.63 2.55 -35.68
C GLY A 29 5.08 3.06 -34.31
N LEU A 30 4.21 2.94 -33.32
CA LEU A 30 4.59 3.04 -31.91
C LEU A 30 5.53 1.87 -31.59
N ASP A 31 6.56 2.10 -30.77
CA ASP A 31 7.41 1.01 -30.31
C ASP A 31 6.55 0.02 -29.50
N GLU A 32 6.58 -1.25 -29.88
CA GLU A 32 5.86 -2.32 -29.17
C GLU A 32 6.56 -2.62 -27.85
N LEU A 33 5.82 -2.55 -26.74
CA LEU A 33 6.29 -2.93 -25.39
C LEU A 33 5.57 -4.19 -24.94
N LYS A 34 6.32 -5.29 -24.76
CA LYS A 34 5.78 -6.57 -24.32
C LYS A 34 5.79 -6.68 -22.81
N LEU A 35 4.60 -6.69 -22.21
CA LEU A 35 4.37 -6.76 -20.78
C LEU A 35 3.90 -8.17 -20.38
N ALA A 36 4.74 -8.91 -19.65
CA ALA A 36 4.30 -10.12 -18.96
C ALA A 36 3.48 -9.70 -17.72
N ILE A 37 2.35 -10.36 -17.46
CA ILE A 37 1.46 -10.04 -16.34
C ILE A 37 1.21 -11.29 -15.51
N ILE A 38 1.38 -11.14 -14.19
CA ILE A 38 0.91 -12.11 -13.20
C ILE A 38 -0.24 -11.46 -12.42
N ASP A 39 -1.44 -11.99 -12.59
CA ASP A 39 -2.62 -11.60 -11.82
C ASP A 39 -2.80 -12.50 -10.59
N THR A 40 -3.37 -11.95 -9.52
CA THR A 40 -3.90 -12.71 -8.40
C THR A 40 -5.35 -12.29 -8.13
N PRO A 41 -6.17 -13.13 -7.48
CA PRO A 41 -7.54 -12.74 -7.15
C PRO A 41 -7.61 -11.45 -6.32
N ASP A 42 -6.63 -11.22 -5.43
CA ASP A 42 -6.58 -10.05 -4.55
C ASP A 42 -6.03 -8.80 -5.21
N CYS A 43 -5.28 -8.94 -6.30
CA CYS A 43 -4.70 -7.82 -7.03
C CYS A 43 -4.80 -8.06 -8.54
N SER A 44 -5.74 -7.42 -9.20
CA SER A 44 -5.87 -7.45 -10.66
C SER A 44 -4.90 -6.46 -11.29
N VAL A 45 -3.75 -7.00 -11.71
CA VAL A 45 -2.72 -6.23 -12.43
C VAL A 45 -3.25 -5.79 -13.79
N THR A 46 -3.89 -6.71 -14.52
CA THR A 46 -4.48 -6.43 -15.83
C THR A 46 -5.37 -5.19 -15.79
N SER A 47 -6.25 -5.06 -14.78
CA SER A 47 -7.15 -3.91 -14.67
C SER A 47 -6.44 -2.56 -14.46
N GLN A 48 -5.22 -2.55 -13.95
CA GLN A 48 -4.43 -1.33 -13.79
C GLN A 48 -3.79 -0.84 -15.09
N PHE A 49 -3.76 -1.71 -16.10
CA PHE A 49 -3.24 -1.38 -17.44
C PHE A 49 -4.33 -1.23 -18.49
N GLU A 50 -5.58 -1.64 -18.23
CA GLU A 50 -6.72 -1.42 -19.14
C GLU A 50 -7.02 0.08 -19.37
N GLU A 51 -6.73 0.93 -18.36
CA GLU A 51 -6.90 2.39 -18.45
C GLU A 51 -5.61 3.10 -18.89
N PHE A 52 -4.56 2.34 -19.27
CA PHE A 52 -3.31 2.92 -19.71
C PHE A 52 -3.50 3.63 -21.07
N ASP A 53 -3.11 4.89 -21.13
CA ASP A 53 -3.23 5.69 -22.37
C ASP A 53 -2.12 5.28 -23.35
N GLU A 54 -2.51 4.60 -24.43
CA GLU A 54 -1.62 4.02 -25.46
C GLU A 54 -0.97 5.08 -26.36
N GLN A 55 -0.91 6.37 -25.94
CA GLN A 55 -0.40 7.44 -26.81
C GLN A 55 1.11 7.34 -27.09
N GLU A 56 1.88 6.65 -26.23
CA GLU A 56 3.34 6.59 -26.37
C GLU A 56 3.88 5.23 -26.83
N PHE A 57 3.19 4.12 -26.50
CA PHE A 57 3.60 2.75 -26.84
C PHE A 57 2.39 1.89 -27.19
N ASP A 58 2.63 0.90 -28.07
CA ASP A 58 1.70 -0.22 -28.29
C ASP A 58 1.99 -1.28 -27.24
N LEU A 59 1.13 -1.37 -26.21
CA LEU A 59 1.31 -2.28 -25.07
C LEU A 59 0.69 -3.64 -25.35
N THR A 60 1.52 -4.64 -25.60
CA THR A 60 1.08 -6.04 -25.76
C THR A 60 1.26 -6.79 -24.46
N SER A 61 0.15 -7.23 -23.83
CA SER A 61 0.17 -7.97 -22.56
C SER A 61 0.08 -9.47 -22.78
N VAL A 62 0.87 -10.23 -22.00
CA VAL A 62 0.89 -11.70 -21.97
C VAL A 62 0.71 -12.18 -20.54
N SER A 63 -0.36 -12.94 -20.28
CA SER A 63 -0.58 -13.53 -18.96
C SER A 63 0.38 -14.70 -18.71
N VAL A 64 0.99 -14.70 -17.50
CA VAL A 64 1.97 -15.70 -17.08
C VAL A 64 1.54 -16.30 -15.74
N ALA A 65 1.71 -17.62 -15.59
CA ALA A 65 1.19 -18.33 -14.43
C ALA A 65 2.03 -18.15 -13.16
N ASP A 66 3.36 -18.04 -13.30
CA ASP A 66 4.26 -18.01 -12.15
C ASP A 66 5.48 -17.08 -12.38
N PHE A 67 6.14 -16.75 -11.26
CA PHE A 67 7.27 -15.83 -11.24
C PHE A 67 8.49 -16.37 -12.00
N SER A 68 8.81 -17.66 -11.89
CA SER A 68 10.00 -18.24 -12.52
C SER A 68 9.88 -18.23 -14.04
N GLN A 69 8.68 -18.53 -14.57
CA GLN A 69 8.38 -18.42 -15.99
C GLN A 69 8.53 -16.98 -16.48
N ALA A 70 7.98 -16.02 -15.74
CA ALA A 70 8.05 -14.61 -16.10
C ALA A 70 9.50 -14.08 -16.12
N ILE A 71 10.32 -14.47 -15.14
CA ILE A 71 11.75 -14.12 -15.10
C ILE A 71 12.52 -14.74 -16.26
N SER A 72 12.20 -15.97 -16.66
CA SER A 72 12.81 -16.60 -17.85
C SER A 72 12.48 -15.80 -19.12
N MET A 73 11.21 -15.41 -19.31
CA MET A 73 10.79 -14.58 -20.44
C MET A 73 11.55 -13.24 -20.49
N LEU A 74 11.75 -12.59 -19.34
CA LEU A 74 12.56 -11.37 -19.28
C LEU A 74 14.03 -11.61 -19.67
N SER A 75 14.63 -12.71 -19.17
CA SER A 75 16.05 -13.00 -19.44
C SER A 75 16.29 -13.42 -20.89
N GLU A 76 15.36 -14.11 -21.52
CA GLU A 76 15.41 -14.56 -22.91
C GLU A 76 15.03 -13.43 -23.90
N GLY A 77 14.35 -12.38 -23.43
CA GLY A 77 13.92 -11.26 -24.25
C GLY A 77 12.56 -11.45 -24.92
N ASP A 78 11.79 -12.44 -24.47
CA ASP A 78 10.42 -12.68 -24.93
C ASP A 78 9.42 -11.67 -24.36
N ALA A 79 9.77 -11.07 -23.21
CA ALA A 79 9.09 -9.90 -22.64
C ALA A 79 10.11 -8.81 -22.29
N ASP A 80 9.67 -7.57 -22.33
CA ASP A 80 10.46 -6.38 -21.97
C ASP A 80 10.33 -6.03 -20.49
N MET A 81 9.14 -6.23 -19.95
CA MET A 81 8.79 -5.90 -18.57
C MET A 81 7.84 -6.96 -18.00
N LEU A 82 7.89 -7.14 -16.67
CA LEU A 82 6.93 -7.93 -15.90
C LEU A 82 6.18 -7.01 -14.95
N ALA A 83 4.85 -7.07 -14.96
CA ALA A 83 3.99 -6.47 -13.96
C ALA A 83 3.38 -7.56 -13.08
N MET A 84 3.50 -7.41 -11.76
CA MET A 84 2.99 -8.40 -10.81
C MET A 84 2.65 -7.78 -9.45
N PRO A 85 1.79 -8.41 -8.62
CA PRO A 85 1.58 -8.00 -7.24
C PRO A 85 2.89 -8.00 -6.45
N ALA A 86 3.14 -6.90 -5.72
CA ALA A 86 4.41 -6.72 -4.99
C ALA A 86 4.64 -7.79 -3.91
N GLU A 87 3.56 -8.32 -3.32
CA GLU A 87 3.63 -9.39 -2.32
C GLU A 87 4.34 -10.67 -2.84
N LEU A 88 4.19 -10.98 -4.13
CA LEU A 88 4.81 -12.15 -4.73
C LEU A 88 6.33 -12.05 -4.85
N LEU A 89 6.91 -10.85 -4.73
CA LEU A 89 8.36 -10.66 -4.73
C LEU A 89 8.98 -10.91 -3.36
N HIS A 90 8.18 -10.85 -2.28
CA HIS A 90 8.72 -11.08 -0.93
C HIS A 90 9.42 -12.44 -0.83
N GLY A 91 10.67 -12.44 -0.38
CA GLY A 91 11.52 -13.63 -0.32
C GLY A 91 12.15 -14.08 -1.65
N LYS A 92 11.79 -13.46 -2.79
CA LYS A 92 12.31 -13.80 -4.13
C LYS A 92 13.26 -12.76 -4.72
N GLN A 93 13.62 -11.72 -3.97
CA GLN A 93 14.50 -10.66 -4.44
C GLN A 93 15.85 -11.19 -4.94
N VAL A 94 16.40 -12.20 -4.27
CA VAL A 94 17.69 -12.82 -4.68
C VAL A 94 17.57 -13.53 -6.02
N GLU A 95 16.46 -14.24 -6.27
CA GLU A 95 16.17 -14.89 -7.55
C GLU A 95 16.10 -13.88 -8.68
N MET A 96 15.32 -12.81 -8.51
CA MET A 96 15.20 -11.69 -9.46
C MET A 96 16.57 -11.09 -9.79
N LEU A 97 17.35 -10.72 -8.76
CA LEU A 97 18.65 -10.10 -8.94
C LEU A 97 19.65 -11.01 -9.63
N SER A 98 19.61 -12.34 -9.35
CA SER A 98 20.45 -13.36 -9.95
C SER A 98 20.16 -13.54 -11.43
N ALA A 99 18.91 -13.38 -11.85
CA ALA A 99 18.50 -13.37 -13.25
C ALA A 99 18.85 -12.06 -14.00
N GLY A 100 19.50 -11.10 -13.32
CA GLY A 100 19.88 -9.83 -13.92
C GLY A 100 18.71 -8.86 -14.08
N CYS A 101 17.64 -9.03 -13.31
CA CYS A 101 16.46 -8.18 -13.30
C CYS A 101 16.45 -7.27 -12.06
N GLU A 102 15.68 -6.20 -12.13
CA GLU A 102 15.48 -5.23 -11.03
C GLU A 102 14.08 -4.61 -11.10
N VAL A 103 13.59 -4.12 -9.97
CA VAL A 103 12.34 -3.33 -9.93
C VAL A 103 12.62 -1.96 -10.55
N VAL A 104 11.90 -1.63 -11.61
CA VAL A 104 12.08 -0.38 -12.38
C VAL A 104 10.93 0.60 -12.20
N GLY A 105 9.87 0.21 -11.50
CA GLY A 105 8.70 1.05 -11.23
C GLY A 105 7.65 0.34 -10.41
N ALA A 106 6.59 1.07 -10.08
CA ALA A 106 5.41 0.51 -9.40
C ALA A 106 4.14 1.33 -9.68
N ARG A 107 2.97 0.74 -9.44
CA ARG A 107 1.64 1.36 -9.60
C ARG A 107 0.75 1.05 -8.41
N THR A 108 -0.20 1.93 -8.12
CA THR A 108 -1.19 1.73 -7.05
C THR A 108 -2.52 2.37 -7.42
N PRO A 109 -3.68 1.69 -7.22
CA PRO A 109 -4.99 2.22 -7.62
C PRO A 109 -5.54 3.32 -6.71
N ARG A 110 -4.83 3.77 -5.69
CA ARG A 110 -5.20 4.86 -4.75
C ARG A 110 -6.59 4.72 -4.12
N ARG A 111 -7.03 3.49 -3.88
CA ARG A 111 -8.36 3.19 -3.34
C ARG A 111 -8.27 2.24 -2.14
N PRO A 112 -9.27 2.23 -1.23
CA PRO A 112 -9.32 1.24 -0.17
C PRO A 112 -9.42 -0.17 -0.74
N ASN A 113 -8.51 -1.05 -0.33
CA ASN A 113 -8.47 -2.44 -0.78
C ASN A 113 -9.53 -3.29 -0.07
N LEU A 114 -9.71 -3.13 1.25
CA LEU A 114 -10.55 -4.00 2.06
C LEU A 114 -12.02 -3.58 2.03
N VAL A 115 -12.91 -4.55 1.89
CA VAL A 115 -14.36 -4.35 1.91
C VAL A 115 -15.04 -5.35 2.84
N LEU A 116 -16.02 -4.86 3.61
CA LEU A 116 -16.99 -5.68 4.31
C LEU A 116 -18.15 -5.94 3.36
N VAL A 117 -18.44 -7.21 3.09
CA VAL A 117 -19.59 -7.68 2.31
C VAL A 117 -20.69 -8.07 3.28
N SER A 118 -21.74 -7.27 3.34
CA SER A 118 -22.87 -7.47 4.27
C SER A 118 -24.03 -6.54 3.91
N ASP A 119 -25.20 -6.79 4.46
CA ASP A 119 -26.36 -5.93 4.25
C ASP A 119 -26.18 -4.57 4.96
N ASP A 120 -25.59 -4.59 6.16
CA ASP A 120 -25.37 -3.41 6.99
C ASP A 120 -23.89 -3.01 7.10
N LYS A 121 -23.63 -1.72 7.33
CA LYS A 121 -22.29 -1.23 7.65
C LYS A 121 -21.81 -1.80 8.99
N LEU A 122 -20.49 -1.79 9.21
CA LEU A 122 -19.86 -2.34 10.42
C LEU A 122 -20.47 -1.77 11.71
N GLU A 123 -20.81 -0.47 11.71
CA GLU A 123 -21.39 0.22 12.88
C GLU A 123 -22.79 -0.29 13.24
N TYR A 124 -23.53 -0.85 12.27
CA TYR A 124 -24.92 -1.32 12.41
C TYR A 124 -25.05 -2.84 12.50
N GLN A 125 -23.95 -3.57 12.41
CA GLN A 125 -23.96 -5.03 12.55
C GLN A 125 -24.62 -5.44 13.88
N PRO A 126 -25.38 -6.55 13.93
CA PRO A 126 -26.03 -7.01 15.15
C PRO A 126 -24.98 -7.35 16.23
N ARG A 127 -25.37 -7.22 17.50
CA ARG A 127 -24.53 -7.68 18.61
C ARG A 127 -24.36 -9.19 18.52
N LEU A 128 -23.12 -9.67 18.65
CA LEU A 128 -22.72 -11.07 18.45
C LEU A 128 -22.83 -11.54 16.99
N GLY A 129 -23.03 -10.63 16.04
CA GLY A 129 -22.99 -10.95 14.61
C GLY A 129 -21.67 -11.62 14.24
N ILE A 130 -21.75 -12.58 13.32
CA ILE A 130 -20.59 -13.36 12.87
C ILE A 130 -20.02 -12.74 11.60
N ILE A 131 -18.75 -12.28 11.70
CA ILE A 131 -18.01 -11.76 10.55
C ILE A 131 -16.80 -12.66 10.32
N LEU A 132 -16.62 -13.12 9.07
CA LEU A 132 -15.45 -13.90 8.69
C LEU A 132 -14.39 -13.02 8.04
N ALA A 133 -13.12 -13.26 8.37
CA ALA A 133 -11.97 -12.60 7.73
C ALA A 133 -10.75 -13.53 7.75
N GLU A 134 -10.09 -13.71 6.61
CA GLU A 134 -8.88 -14.55 6.50
C GLU A 134 -7.71 -13.95 7.24
N SER A 135 -7.41 -12.67 7.01
CA SER A 135 -6.25 -12.00 7.58
C SER A 135 -6.34 -11.87 9.09
N ALA A 136 -5.27 -12.24 9.79
CA ALA A 136 -5.12 -12.06 11.23
C ALA A 136 -5.16 -10.58 11.62
N LEU A 137 -4.51 -9.70 10.85
CA LEU A 137 -4.56 -8.26 11.04
C LEU A 137 -6.00 -7.75 11.01
N VAL A 138 -6.74 -8.09 9.96
CA VAL A 138 -8.12 -7.60 9.76
C VAL A 138 -9.03 -8.07 10.91
N ARG A 139 -8.87 -9.32 11.37
CA ARG A 139 -9.64 -9.81 12.55
C ARG A 139 -9.34 -9.00 13.81
N ARG A 140 -8.08 -8.62 14.04
CA ARG A 140 -7.67 -7.78 15.18
C ARG A 140 -8.21 -6.36 15.07
N GLN A 141 -8.14 -5.75 13.88
CA GLN A 141 -8.70 -4.42 13.60
C GLN A 141 -10.23 -4.41 13.78
N LEU A 142 -10.94 -5.45 13.33
CA LEU A 142 -12.38 -5.58 13.56
C LEU A 142 -12.73 -5.71 15.04
N LYS A 143 -11.95 -6.48 15.82
CA LYS A 143 -12.13 -6.57 17.29
C LYS A 143 -11.91 -5.22 17.97
N ARG A 144 -10.90 -4.44 17.53
CA ARG A 144 -10.67 -3.06 17.96
C ARG A 144 -11.87 -2.18 17.63
N ALA A 145 -12.35 -2.27 16.40
CA ALA A 145 -13.46 -1.46 15.91
C ALA A 145 -14.79 -1.75 16.62
N ARG A 146 -15.06 -3.04 16.87
CA ARG A 146 -16.34 -3.47 17.46
C ARG A 146 -16.19 -4.78 18.24
N SER A 147 -15.90 -4.67 19.52
CA SER A 147 -15.64 -5.78 20.43
C SER A 147 -16.84 -6.72 20.64
N GLY A 148 -18.04 -6.30 20.28
CA GLY A 148 -19.27 -7.11 20.42
C GLY A 148 -19.53 -8.11 19.31
N LEU A 149 -18.72 -8.15 18.25
CA LEU A 149 -18.83 -9.08 17.13
C LEU A 149 -18.09 -10.40 17.42
N ARG A 150 -18.56 -11.46 16.78
CA ARG A 150 -17.84 -12.73 16.69
C ARG A 150 -17.04 -12.75 15.39
N ILE A 151 -15.73 -12.55 15.51
CA ILE A 151 -14.84 -12.44 14.38
C ILE A 151 -14.01 -13.72 14.31
N LEU A 152 -14.13 -14.47 13.22
CA LEU A 152 -13.52 -15.78 13.04
C LEU A 152 -12.76 -15.83 11.69
N SER A 153 -11.75 -16.72 11.61
CA SER A 153 -11.24 -17.12 10.31
C SER A 153 -12.20 -18.09 9.62
N PRO A 154 -12.19 -18.16 8.28
CA PRO A 154 -12.99 -19.16 7.55
C PRO A 154 -12.74 -20.58 8.04
N SER A 155 -11.46 -20.95 8.27
CA SER A 155 -11.09 -22.27 8.76
C SER A 155 -11.60 -22.57 10.18
N ALA A 156 -11.54 -21.59 11.09
CA ALA A 156 -12.07 -21.75 12.45
C ALA A 156 -13.61 -21.90 12.44
N TYR A 157 -14.29 -21.12 11.59
CA TYR A 157 -15.74 -21.21 11.43
C TYR A 157 -16.15 -22.59 10.86
N ALA A 158 -15.49 -23.05 9.81
CA ALA A 158 -15.73 -24.36 9.21
C ALA A 158 -15.53 -25.49 10.24
N SER A 159 -14.47 -25.42 11.05
CA SER A 159 -14.24 -26.40 12.13
C SER A 159 -15.35 -26.42 13.17
N ILE A 160 -15.89 -25.27 13.58
CA ILE A 160 -17.02 -25.17 14.53
C ILE A 160 -18.28 -25.82 13.92
N ARG A 161 -18.47 -25.69 12.61
CA ARG A 161 -19.64 -26.24 11.89
C ARG A 161 -19.45 -27.68 11.44
N ASN A 162 -18.27 -28.30 11.69
CA ASN A 162 -17.88 -29.60 11.15
C ASN A 162 -17.99 -29.65 9.61
N GLN A 163 -17.60 -28.58 8.95
CA GLN A 163 -17.54 -28.44 7.49
C GLN A 163 -16.07 -28.34 7.05
N GLU A 164 -15.79 -28.62 5.79
CA GLU A 164 -14.48 -28.38 5.19
C GLU A 164 -14.41 -26.92 4.69
N CYS A 165 -13.34 -26.22 5.06
CA CYS A 165 -13.02 -24.93 4.46
C CYS A 165 -12.39 -25.18 3.08
N PRO A 166 -12.77 -24.44 2.03
CA PRO A 166 -12.09 -24.55 0.75
C PRO A 166 -10.58 -24.34 0.87
N SER A 167 -9.81 -25.15 0.20
CA SER A 167 -8.35 -25.06 0.15
C SER A 167 -7.85 -24.29 -1.09
N GLY A 168 -8.73 -23.58 -1.77
CA GLY A 168 -8.46 -22.78 -2.96
C GLY A 168 -7.83 -21.42 -2.65
N ASP A 169 -7.88 -20.55 -3.65
CA ASP A 169 -7.46 -19.17 -3.53
C ASP A 169 -8.49 -18.29 -2.78
N SER A 170 -8.18 -17.01 -2.61
CA SER A 170 -9.07 -16.06 -1.91
C SER A 170 -10.45 -15.91 -2.58
N LEU A 171 -10.54 -16.12 -3.90
CA LEU A 171 -11.82 -16.09 -4.62
C LEU A 171 -12.70 -17.32 -4.27
N ASP A 172 -12.09 -18.50 -4.14
CA ASP A 172 -12.80 -19.72 -3.75
C ASP A 172 -13.31 -19.62 -2.30
N ILE A 173 -12.48 -19.10 -1.41
CA ILE A 173 -12.83 -18.85 -0.01
C ILE A 173 -13.95 -17.80 0.08
N ALA A 174 -13.85 -16.71 -0.69
CA ALA A 174 -14.90 -15.69 -0.71
C ALA A 174 -16.22 -16.20 -1.27
N ARG A 175 -16.18 -17.08 -2.27
CA ARG A 175 -17.38 -17.73 -2.82
C ARG A 175 -18.07 -18.61 -1.77
N TRP A 176 -17.29 -19.33 -0.99
CA TRP A 176 -17.80 -20.12 0.12
C TRP A 176 -18.40 -19.23 1.23
N MET A 177 -17.70 -18.15 1.61
CA MET A 177 -18.21 -17.19 2.61
C MET A 177 -19.53 -16.53 2.14
N GLU A 178 -19.64 -16.21 0.83
CA GLU A 178 -20.87 -15.65 0.25
C GLU A 178 -22.03 -16.65 0.31
N SER A 179 -21.79 -17.95 0.10
CA SER A 179 -22.81 -18.98 0.28
C SER A 179 -23.32 -19.00 1.72
N MET A 180 -22.41 -19.00 2.71
CA MET A 180 -22.77 -18.98 4.13
C MET A 180 -23.57 -17.72 4.50
N ARG A 181 -23.21 -16.57 3.92
CA ARG A 181 -23.96 -15.34 4.12
C ARG A 181 -25.35 -15.41 3.47
N GLY A 182 -25.45 -15.93 2.25
CA GLY A 182 -26.71 -16.11 1.53
C GLY A 182 -27.68 -17.06 2.25
N GLU A 183 -27.16 -18.04 2.98
CA GLU A 183 -27.93 -18.96 3.83
C GLU A 183 -28.30 -18.37 5.19
N GLY A 184 -27.78 -17.17 5.52
CA GLY A 184 -28.03 -16.50 6.80
C GLY A 184 -27.23 -17.09 7.97
N GLU A 185 -26.19 -17.85 7.71
CA GLU A 185 -25.35 -18.46 8.74
C GLU A 185 -24.32 -17.48 9.30
N ILE A 186 -23.93 -16.48 8.52
CA ILE A 186 -23.05 -15.38 8.92
C ILE A 186 -23.67 -14.04 8.50
N ASP A 187 -23.30 -12.96 9.22
CA ASP A 187 -23.82 -11.61 8.95
C ASP A 187 -22.97 -10.88 7.88
N GLY A 188 -21.73 -11.32 7.66
CA GLY A 188 -20.87 -10.75 6.63
C GLY A 188 -19.46 -11.35 6.62
N TYR A 189 -18.67 -10.91 5.66
CA TYR A 189 -17.28 -11.31 5.54
C TYR A 189 -16.43 -10.18 4.97
N ILE A 190 -15.12 -10.25 5.20
CA ILE A 190 -14.15 -9.32 4.65
C ILE A 190 -13.40 -9.98 3.51
N THR A 191 -13.24 -9.23 2.44
CA THR A 191 -12.42 -9.64 1.30
C THR A 191 -11.71 -8.43 0.67
N SER A 192 -10.84 -8.66 -0.30
CA SER A 192 -10.29 -7.60 -1.13
C SER A 192 -11.34 -7.06 -2.09
N ARG A 193 -11.13 -5.82 -2.54
CA ARG A 193 -12.02 -5.21 -3.53
C ARG A 193 -11.98 -5.95 -4.87
N ALA A 194 -10.82 -6.44 -5.27
CA ALA A 194 -10.65 -7.19 -6.52
C ALA A 194 -11.47 -8.49 -6.49
N VAL A 195 -11.40 -9.25 -5.39
CA VAL A 195 -12.20 -10.46 -5.19
C VAL A 195 -13.69 -10.14 -5.18
N TYR A 196 -14.11 -9.07 -4.50
CA TYR A 196 -15.52 -8.65 -4.51
C TYR A 196 -16.01 -8.35 -5.91
N ASP A 197 -15.25 -7.55 -6.67
CA ASP A 197 -15.64 -7.14 -8.04
C ASP A 197 -15.67 -8.37 -8.98
N SER A 198 -14.76 -9.36 -8.80
CA SER A 198 -14.75 -10.62 -9.56
C SER A 198 -15.89 -11.56 -9.17
N LEU A 199 -16.26 -11.62 -7.90
CA LEU A 199 -17.34 -12.49 -7.40
C LEU A 199 -18.72 -11.95 -7.77
N GLY A 200 -18.92 -10.64 -7.83
CA GLY A 200 -20.18 -9.97 -8.13
C GLY A 200 -21.31 -10.33 -7.18
N PRO A 201 -21.12 -10.32 -5.84
CA PRO A 201 -22.14 -10.77 -4.89
C PRO A 201 -23.37 -9.85 -4.87
N ALA A 202 -24.51 -10.38 -4.46
CA ALA A 202 -25.76 -9.61 -4.32
C ALA A 202 -25.70 -8.60 -3.16
N ALA A 203 -24.86 -8.87 -2.13
CA ALA A 203 -24.73 -8.01 -0.98
C ALA A 203 -23.95 -6.73 -1.27
N ARG A 204 -24.24 -5.70 -0.46
CA ARG A 204 -23.51 -4.41 -0.56
C ARG A 204 -22.09 -4.56 -0.04
N ARG A 205 -21.19 -3.80 -0.64
CA ARG A 205 -19.83 -3.60 -0.10
C ARG A 205 -19.76 -2.32 0.72
N HIS A 206 -19.07 -2.40 1.83
CA HIS A 206 -18.75 -1.26 2.69
C HIS A 206 -17.23 -1.18 2.82
N ALA A 207 -16.63 -0.13 2.25
CA ALA A 207 -15.18 0.05 2.32
C ALA A 207 -14.71 0.23 3.77
N LEU A 208 -13.67 -0.50 4.15
CA LEU A 208 -12.95 -0.31 5.39
C LEU A 208 -11.86 0.73 5.17
N LEU A 209 -12.04 1.90 5.78
CA LEU A 209 -11.20 3.06 5.48
C LEU A 209 -9.96 3.10 6.38
N PRO A 210 -8.79 3.47 5.82
CA PRO A 210 -7.58 3.68 6.62
C PRO A 210 -7.62 4.96 7.45
N ASP A 211 -8.50 5.91 7.09
CA ASP A 211 -8.65 7.17 7.82
C ASP A 211 -9.76 7.07 8.85
N PRO A 212 -9.47 7.38 10.11
CA PRO A 212 -10.53 7.55 11.10
C PRO A 212 -11.34 8.82 10.80
N LYS A 213 -12.66 8.75 11.03
CA LYS A 213 -13.53 9.93 10.90
C LYS A 213 -13.19 11.00 11.95
N ASP A 214 -12.87 10.53 13.16
CA ASP A 214 -12.51 11.38 14.29
C ASP A 214 -11.12 10.99 14.79
N ARG A 215 -10.44 11.90 15.47
CA ARG A 215 -9.13 11.63 16.06
C ARG A 215 -9.19 10.44 17.02
N GLY A 216 -8.34 9.43 16.77
CA GLY A 216 -8.36 8.17 17.52
C GLY A 216 -9.55 7.25 17.21
N GLY A 217 -10.32 7.54 16.15
CA GLY A 217 -11.43 6.73 15.69
C GLY A 217 -11.00 5.43 15.00
N VAL A 218 -12.00 4.66 14.60
CA VAL A 218 -11.82 3.38 13.91
C VAL A 218 -11.16 3.59 12.55
N HIS A 219 -10.11 2.83 12.29
CA HIS A 219 -9.41 2.80 11.01
C HIS A 219 -8.91 1.38 10.69
N PHE A 220 -8.64 1.13 9.43
CA PHE A 220 -8.22 -0.17 8.91
C PHE A 220 -7.03 0.03 7.98
N LEU A 221 -5.81 -0.18 8.48
CA LEU A 221 -4.65 -0.16 7.60
C LEU A 221 -4.62 -1.44 6.76
N PRO A 222 -4.28 -1.34 5.47
CA PRO A 222 -4.18 -2.51 4.61
C PRO A 222 -3.00 -3.41 5.02
N LEU A 223 -3.03 -4.65 4.56
CA LEU A 223 -1.87 -5.54 4.62
C LEU A 223 -0.71 -4.96 3.80
N PRO A 224 0.52 -5.36 4.11
CA PRO A 224 1.67 -5.01 3.27
C PRO A 224 1.42 -5.35 1.81
N TYR A 225 1.86 -4.45 0.93
CA TYR A 225 1.77 -4.57 -0.53
C TYR A 225 0.35 -4.66 -1.13
N ALA A 226 -0.70 -4.48 -0.32
CA ALA A 226 -2.09 -4.58 -0.81
C ALA A 226 -2.35 -3.66 -2.01
N ASP A 227 -2.83 -4.23 -3.12
CA ASP A 227 -3.06 -3.57 -4.42
C ASP A 227 -1.81 -2.89 -5.05
N LEU A 228 -0.62 -3.12 -4.54
CA LEU A 228 0.61 -2.58 -5.09
C LEU A 228 1.14 -3.50 -6.18
N VAL A 229 1.29 -2.96 -7.38
CA VAL A 229 1.87 -3.63 -8.53
C VAL A 229 3.29 -3.13 -8.74
N ILE A 230 4.26 -4.03 -8.87
CA ILE A 230 5.64 -3.72 -9.21
C ILE A 230 5.94 -4.05 -10.66
N LEU A 231 6.84 -3.27 -11.23
CA LEU A 231 7.35 -3.42 -12.58
C LEU A 231 8.79 -3.90 -12.50
N ILE A 232 9.07 -5.05 -13.07
CA ILE A 232 10.40 -5.66 -13.11
C ILE A 232 10.88 -5.69 -14.56
N ALA A 233 12.12 -5.32 -14.78
CA ALA A 233 12.76 -5.42 -16.08
C ALA A 233 14.24 -5.82 -15.93
N ARG A 234 14.89 -6.13 -17.05
CA ARG A 234 16.34 -6.36 -17.07
C ARG A 234 17.10 -5.11 -16.59
N LYS A 235 18.19 -5.32 -15.91
CA LYS A 235 19.09 -4.22 -15.50
C LYS A 235 19.42 -3.31 -16.69
N ARG A 236 19.43 -2.02 -16.42
CA ARG A 236 19.63 -0.94 -17.42
C ARG A 236 18.46 -0.78 -18.40
N PHE A 237 17.27 -1.20 -18.03
CA PHE A 237 16.08 -0.87 -18.80
C PHE A 237 15.93 0.67 -18.92
N PRO A 238 15.52 1.21 -20.08
CA PRO A 238 15.45 2.65 -20.28
C PRO A 238 14.49 3.33 -19.29
N SER A 239 15.02 4.27 -18.51
CA SER A 239 14.21 4.98 -17.52
C SER A 239 13.14 5.90 -18.13
N SER A 240 13.28 6.27 -19.40
CA SER A 240 12.25 7.00 -20.15
C SER A 240 10.97 6.15 -20.30
N ILE A 241 11.12 4.86 -20.59
CA ILE A 241 10.02 3.93 -20.77
C ILE A 241 9.41 3.57 -19.40
N SER A 242 10.24 3.20 -18.42
CA SER A 242 9.72 2.81 -17.11
C SER A 242 8.94 3.93 -16.43
N LYS A 243 9.33 5.20 -16.60
CA LYS A 243 8.61 6.36 -16.04
C LYS A 243 7.22 6.60 -16.65
N VAL A 244 7.00 6.21 -17.90
CA VAL A 244 5.69 6.31 -18.53
C VAL A 244 4.73 5.27 -17.96
N VAL A 245 5.25 4.04 -17.75
CA VAL A 245 4.45 2.92 -17.26
C VAL A 245 4.28 2.95 -15.74
N SER A 246 5.20 3.56 -15.01
CA SER A 246 5.22 3.67 -13.54
C SER A 246 4.45 4.88 -13.03
N GLU A 247 4.07 4.84 -11.75
CA GLU A 247 3.49 5.98 -11.03
C GLU A 247 4.40 6.39 -9.87
N THR A 248 4.67 7.68 -9.74
CA THR A 248 5.53 8.23 -8.66
C THR A 248 5.04 7.83 -7.27
N GLU A 249 3.73 7.78 -7.05
CA GLU A 249 3.16 7.30 -5.79
C GLU A 249 3.40 5.81 -5.58
N GLY A 250 3.22 4.99 -6.62
CA GLY A 250 3.53 3.55 -6.58
C GLY A 250 4.99 3.28 -6.24
N GLU A 251 5.93 3.99 -6.88
CA GLU A 251 7.37 3.88 -6.56
C GLU A 251 7.68 4.25 -5.10
N THR A 252 7.04 5.30 -4.58
CA THR A 252 7.18 5.69 -3.18
C THR A 252 6.61 4.63 -2.25
N CYS A 253 5.43 4.08 -2.57
CA CYS A 253 4.80 3.00 -1.82
C CYS A 253 5.69 1.77 -1.78
N TRP A 254 6.22 1.35 -2.93
CA TRP A 254 7.14 0.23 -3.00
C TRP A 254 8.39 0.47 -2.16
N HIS A 255 9.07 1.61 -2.36
CA HIS A 255 10.32 1.91 -1.67
C HIS A 255 10.17 1.87 -0.14
N ILE A 256 9.14 2.53 0.40
CA ILE A 256 8.92 2.58 1.84
C ILE A 256 8.54 1.21 2.38
N GLN A 257 7.59 0.52 1.74
CA GLN A 257 7.14 -0.78 2.20
C GLN A 257 8.27 -1.81 2.15
N ASP A 258 9.00 -1.90 1.05
CA ASP A 258 10.12 -2.83 0.91
C ASP A 258 11.19 -2.59 2.00
N GLN A 259 11.56 -1.33 2.26
CA GLN A 259 12.52 -0.98 3.31
C GLN A 259 12.02 -1.31 4.73
N MET A 260 10.72 -1.13 5.01
CA MET A 260 10.14 -1.35 6.34
C MET A 260 9.93 -2.83 6.66
N ILE A 261 9.64 -3.65 5.65
CA ILE A 261 9.14 -5.01 5.86
C ILE A 261 9.97 -6.12 5.22
N SER A 262 10.98 -5.81 4.39
CA SER A 262 11.82 -6.81 3.74
C SER A 262 12.58 -7.74 4.71
N GLY A 263 12.81 -7.28 5.92
CA GLY A 263 13.49 -8.05 6.99
C GLY A 263 12.55 -8.82 7.91
N LEU A 264 11.23 -8.72 7.71
CA LEU A 264 10.24 -9.38 8.55
C LEU A 264 9.91 -10.78 8.03
N ASP A 265 9.61 -11.68 8.94
CA ASP A 265 9.12 -13.01 8.59
C ASP A 265 7.65 -12.99 8.13
N SER A 266 7.18 -14.08 7.52
CA SER A 266 5.84 -14.19 6.98
C SER A 266 4.74 -14.03 8.04
N ASP A 267 4.98 -14.50 9.25
CA ASP A 267 4.00 -14.39 10.34
C ASP A 267 3.79 -12.94 10.78
N MET A 268 4.86 -12.14 10.77
CA MET A 268 4.78 -10.71 11.06
C MET A 268 4.07 -9.95 9.95
N LEU A 269 4.27 -10.32 8.68
CA LEU A 269 3.58 -9.68 7.54
C LEU A 269 2.06 -9.80 7.64
N GLU A 270 1.54 -10.93 8.13
CA GLU A 270 0.11 -11.12 8.34
C GLU A 270 -0.49 -10.31 9.49
N ARG A 271 0.34 -9.71 10.34
CA ARG A 271 -0.05 -8.99 11.57
C ARG A 271 0.16 -7.49 11.50
N ILE A 272 0.91 -7.02 10.52
CA ILE A 272 1.24 -5.60 10.30
C ILE A 272 0.30 -4.98 9.29
N GLY A 273 -0.24 -3.81 9.64
CA GLY A 273 -0.91 -2.92 8.70
C GLY A 273 0.04 -1.82 8.26
N ILE A 274 0.11 -1.53 6.98
CA ILE A 274 0.94 -0.45 6.45
C ILE A 274 0.19 0.32 5.36
N LEU A 275 0.22 1.63 5.46
CA LEU A 275 -0.32 2.56 4.47
C LEU A 275 0.78 3.53 4.06
N VAL A 276 0.99 3.66 2.77
CA VAL A 276 1.82 4.71 2.18
C VAL A 276 1.03 5.36 1.07
N ARG A 277 0.98 6.68 1.05
CA ARG A 277 0.28 7.42 -0.01
C ARG A 277 0.79 8.84 -0.14
N HIS A 278 0.59 9.42 -1.31
CA HIS A 278 0.81 10.84 -1.52
C HIS A 278 -0.38 11.66 -1.04
N ARG A 279 -0.10 12.79 -0.42
CA ARG A 279 -1.11 13.73 0.07
C ARG A 279 -0.80 15.15 -0.41
N GLN A 280 -1.83 15.81 -0.90
CA GLN A 280 -1.76 17.23 -1.21
C GLN A 280 -1.84 18.06 0.09
N VAL A 281 -1.05 19.11 0.20
CA VAL A 281 -1.02 19.99 1.38
C VAL A 281 -2.41 20.51 1.73
N ARG A 282 -3.21 20.91 0.74
CA ARG A 282 -4.60 21.35 0.97
C ARG A 282 -5.45 20.30 1.68
N SER A 283 -5.28 19.03 1.34
CA SER A 283 -6.01 17.93 1.99
C SER A 283 -5.53 17.70 3.43
N LEU A 284 -4.22 17.85 3.67
CA LEU A 284 -3.62 17.72 5.01
C LEU A 284 -4.05 18.89 5.91
N MET A 285 -4.02 20.11 5.41
CA MET A 285 -4.47 21.31 6.14
C MET A 285 -5.94 21.22 6.55
N LYS A 286 -6.81 20.80 5.62
CA LYS A 286 -8.22 20.55 5.93
C LYS A 286 -8.38 19.50 7.03
N GLN A 287 -7.65 18.40 6.97
CA GLN A 287 -7.67 17.36 8.01
C GLN A 287 -7.14 17.88 9.34
N ALA A 288 -6.06 18.66 9.33
CA ALA A 288 -5.48 19.27 10.52
C ALA A 288 -6.49 20.18 11.22
N GLU A 289 -7.20 21.01 10.46
CA GLU A 289 -8.26 21.90 10.97
C GLU A 289 -9.43 21.10 11.57
N GLU A 290 -9.96 20.10 10.83
CA GLU A 290 -11.07 19.25 11.28
C GLU A 290 -10.74 18.48 12.56
N GLN A 291 -9.51 17.96 12.67
CA GLN A 291 -9.04 17.15 13.80
C GLN A 291 -8.33 17.98 14.87
N ARG A 292 -8.13 19.28 14.66
CA ARG A 292 -7.33 20.17 15.52
C ARG A 292 -5.93 19.62 15.80
N ASP A 293 -5.29 19.11 14.74
CA ASP A 293 -3.96 18.51 14.80
C ASP A 293 -2.88 19.50 14.42
N LEU A 294 -2.32 20.19 15.44
CA LEU A 294 -1.27 21.18 15.26
C LEU A 294 0.03 20.59 14.70
N THR A 295 0.30 19.28 14.93
CA THR A 295 1.49 18.63 14.42
C THR A 295 1.38 18.44 12.90
N LEU A 296 0.22 18.01 12.45
CA LEU A 296 -0.08 17.88 11.02
C LEU A 296 -0.09 19.25 10.32
N GLU A 297 -0.65 20.27 10.97
CA GLU A 297 -0.63 21.65 10.47
C GLU A 297 0.81 22.14 10.29
N GLN A 298 1.65 21.99 11.30
CA GLN A 298 3.07 22.39 11.24
C GLN A 298 3.86 21.66 10.16
N ALA A 299 3.55 20.39 9.88
CA ALA A 299 4.20 19.63 8.81
C ALA A 299 3.93 20.21 7.41
N CYS A 300 2.89 21.04 7.26
CA CYS A 300 2.51 21.69 6.00
C CYS A 300 3.14 23.07 5.81
N HIS A 301 3.91 23.57 6.78
CA HIS A 301 4.56 24.87 6.70
C HIS A 301 6.08 24.71 6.43
N ASP A 302 6.65 25.71 5.80
CA ASP A 302 8.10 25.83 5.67
C ASP A 302 8.74 26.43 6.93
N THR A 303 10.05 26.68 6.87
CA THR A 303 10.82 27.28 7.97
C THR A 303 10.47 28.75 8.23
N GLU A 304 9.79 29.39 7.29
CA GLU A 304 9.35 30.80 7.39
C GLU A 304 7.89 30.90 7.88
N GLY A 305 7.20 29.75 8.00
CA GLY A 305 5.82 29.66 8.44
C GLY A 305 4.79 29.82 7.33
N GLU A 306 5.21 29.77 6.07
CA GLU A 306 4.33 29.83 4.91
C GLU A 306 3.87 28.42 4.51
N VAL A 307 2.62 28.32 4.05
CA VAL A 307 2.06 27.03 3.57
C VAL A 307 2.60 26.70 2.19
N THR A 308 3.22 25.54 2.05
CA THR A 308 3.79 25.07 0.79
C THR A 308 2.73 24.37 -0.08
N GLU A 309 1.78 25.15 -0.65
CA GLU A 309 0.58 24.60 -1.32
C GLU A 309 0.84 23.63 -2.45
N ASP A 310 1.92 23.80 -3.21
CA ASP A 310 2.26 22.98 -4.37
C ASP A 310 3.13 21.74 -4.02
N GLU A 311 3.46 21.57 -2.74
CA GLU A 311 4.31 20.47 -2.29
C GLU A 311 3.48 19.19 -2.07
N VAL A 312 4.01 18.05 -2.51
CA VAL A 312 3.44 16.73 -2.21
C VAL A 312 4.09 16.20 -0.95
N HIS A 313 3.28 15.71 -0.03
CA HIS A 313 3.72 15.01 1.16
C HIS A 313 3.46 13.52 1.04
N VAL A 314 4.31 12.74 1.66
CA VAL A 314 4.15 11.30 1.82
C VAL A 314 3.60 11.04 3.21
N GLU A 315 2.40 10.50 3.29
CA GLU A 315 1.85 9.95 4.52
C GLU A 315 2.22 8.48 4.61
N PHE A 316 2.85 8.12 5.71
CA PHE A 316 3.25 6.77 6.02
C PHE A 316 2.74 6.39 7.41
N ARG A 317 2.03 5.28 7.49
CA ARG A 317 1.46 4.74 8.72
C ARG A 317 1.71 3.24 8.80
N ILE A 318 2.19 2.77 9.95
CA ILE A 318 2.38 1.34 10.22
C ILE A 318 1.81 1.01 11.59
N GLU A 319 1.16 -0.14 11.73
CA GLU A 319 0.62 -0.60 13.00
C GLU A 319 0.73 -2.10 13.18
N VAL A 320 0.83 -2.53 14.42
CA VAL A 320 0.65 -3.92 14.85
C VAL A 320 -0.33 -3.96 16.02
N LEU A 321 -1.18 -4.97 16.06
CA LEU A 321 -2.20 -5.13 17.10
C LEU A 321 -1.96 -6.42 17.89
N SER A 322 -2.28 -6.36 19.19
CA SER A 322 -2.37 -7.55 20.04
C SER A 322 -3.46 -8.53 19.55
N GLY A 323 -3.37 -9.80 19.88
CA GLY A 323 -4.30 -10.84 19.45
C GLY A 323 -5.78 -10.57 19.77
N ASN A 324 -6.02 -9.84 20.88
CA ASN A 324 -7.37 -9.40 21.27
C ASN A 324 -7.80 -8.05 20.65
N GLY A 325 -6.92 -7.37 19.90
CA GLY A 325 -7.16 -6.07 19.28
C GLY A 325 -7.24 -4.88 20.25
N ARG A 326 -6.92 -5.07 21.53
CA ARG A 326 -7.03 -4.00 22.54
C ARG A 326 -5.84 -3.06 22.58
N HIS A 327 -4.67 -3.57 22.29
CA HIS A 327 -3.45 -2.80 22.24
C HIS A 327 -3.00 -2.63 20.80
N THR A 328 -2.58 -1.44 20.46
CA THR A 328 -2.04 -1.10 19.13
C THR A 328 -0.75 -0.33 19.34
N ILE A 329 0.28 -0.74 18.64
CA ILE A 329 1.50 0.05 18.45
C ILE A 329 1.41 0.60 17.03
N GLY A 330 1.62 1.88 16.86
CA GLY A 330 1.61 2.52 15.56
C GLY A 330 2.67 3.60 15.45
N LEU A 331 3.13 3.81 14.25
CA LEU A 331 3.99 4.92 13.86
C LEU A 331 3.37 5.62 12.67
N ASP A 332 3.04 6.89 12.84
CA ASP A 332 2.51 7.77 11.80
C ASP A 332 3.53 8.85 11.47
N ARG A 333 3.75 9.11 10.18
CA ARG A 333 4.62 10.18 9.69
C ARG A 333 3.97 10.86 8.47
N VAL A 334 4.11 12.16 8.43
CA VAL A 334 3.82 12.98 7.25
C VAL A 334 5.10 13.75 6.94
N ILE A 335 5.66 13.52 5.77
CA ILE A 335 6.99 13.99 5.37
C ILE A 335 6.93 14.57 3.97
N LYS A 336 7.78 15.55 3.69
CA LYS A 336 7.92 16.09 2.34
C LYS A 336 8.40 15.03 1.38
N TYR A 337 7.84 14.99 0.16
CA TYR A 337 8.25 14.02 -0.85
C TYR A 337 9.76 14.07 -1.15
N SER A 338 10.36 15.25 -1.12
CA SER A 338 11.81 15.41 -1.31
C SER A 338 12.68 14.70 -0.28
N GLU A 339 12.15 14.42 0.93
CA GLU A 339 12.88 13.90 2.09
C GLU A 339 12.52 12.44 2.43
N PHE A 340 11.56 11.85 1.73
CA PHE A 340 10.99 10.55 2.15
C PHE A 340 12.03 9.44 2.32
N ARG A 341 13.06 9.40 1.49
CA ARG A 341 14.11 8.34 1.58
C ARG A 341 14.89 8.39 2.90
N HIS A 342 15.27 9.59 3.34
CA HIS A 342 15.97 9.76 4.62
C HIS A 342 15.05 9.53 5.81
N ALA A 343 13.82 10.01 5.71
CA ALA A 343 12.80 9.83 6.74
C ALA A 343 12.41 8.36 6.92
N THR A 344 12.42 7.55 5.86
CA THR A 344 12.20 6.09 5.94
C THR A 344 13.27 5.42 6.81
N ILE A 345 14.54 5.77 6.65
CA ILE A 345 15.63 5.21 7.48
C ILE A 345 15.42 5.55 8.96
N SER A 346 15.00 6.78 9.27
CA SER A 346 14.67 7.17 10.64
C SER A 346 13.46 6.40 11.16
N ALA A 347 12.42 6.25 10.33
CA ALA A 347 11.20 5.54 10.70
C ALA A 347 11.45 4.05 11.03
N ILE A 348 12.34 3.38 10.31
CA ILE A 348 12.75 2.00 10.60
C ILE A 348 13.33 1.90 12.04
N ARG A 349 14.24 2.81 12.38
CA ARG A 349 14.86 2.83 13.71
C ARG A 349 13.84 3.09 14.82
N ASP A 350 12.95 4.06 14.58
CA ASP A 350 11.91 4.41 15.54
C ASP A 350 10.93 3.24 15.72
N TRP A 351 10.58 2.55 14.63
CA TRP A 351 9.72 1.36 14.65
C TRP A 351 10.35 0.22 15.43
N ASP A 352 11.63 -0.09 15.21
CA ASP A 352 12.37 -1.12 15.96
C ASP A 352 12.42 -0.83 17.46
N VAL A 353 12.60 0.45 17.82
CA VAL A 353 12.58 0.88 19.23
C VAL A 353 11.19 0.69 19.83
N LEU A 354 10.13 1.13 19.12
CA LEU A 354 8.74 1.00 19.58
C LEU A 354 8.36 -0.48 19.82
N LEU A 355 8.67 -1.35 18.85
CA LEU A 355 8.40 -2.79 18.98
C LEU A 355 9.14 -3.39 20.17
N ARG A 356 10.42 -3.08 20.33
CA ARG A 356 11.24 -3.59 21.43
C ARG A 356 10.74 -3.13 22.79
N GLU A 357 10.40 -1.85 22.94
CA GLU A 357 9.88 -1.32 24.21
C GLU A 357 8.50 -1.91 24.53
N ALA A 358 7.65 -2.10 23.54
CA ALA A 358 6.32 -2.65 23.76
C ALA A 358 6.31 -4.15 24.04
N SER A 359 7.35 -4.88 23.60
CA SER A 359 7.51 -6.32 23.90
C SER A 359 8.18 -6.59 25.24
N ARG A 360 8.61 -5.53 25.96
CA ARG A 360 9.18 -5.70 27.31
C ARG A 360 8.08 -5.93 28.36
N PRO A 361 8.33 -6.79 29.35
CA PRO A 361 7.45 -6.93 30.49
C PRO A 361 7.22 -5.59 31.20
N VAL A 362 5.97 -5.25 31.49
CA VAL A 362 5.59 -4.02 32.19
C VAL A 362 5.45 -4.36 33.68
N PRO A 363 6.31 -3.85 34.56
CA PRO A 363 6.20 -4.09 36.00
C PRO A 363 4.86 -3.58 36.53
N LYS A 364 4.17 -4.40 37.33
CA LYS A 364 3.01 -3.96 38.09
C LYS A 364 3.47 -3.34 39.39
N ASP A 365 2.96 -2.13 39.73
CA ASP A 365 3.10 -1.49 41.04
C ASP A 365 4.54 -1.35 41.59
N PHE A 366 5.47 -0.79 40.81
CA PHE A 366 6.86 -0.52 41.23
C PHE A 366 7.71 -1.74 41.65
N TYR A 367 7.20 -2.95 41.55
CA TYR A 367 7.97 -4.18 41.74
C TYR A 367 8.38 -4.75 40.37
N THR A 368 9.64 -5.19 40.30
CA THR A 368 10.12 -5.98 39.16
C THR A 368 9.48 -7.36 39.25
N ASP A 369 8.32 -7.51 38.62
CA ASP A 369 7.71 -8.80 38.40
C ASP A 369 8.26 -9.34 37.08
N GLU A 370 9.15 -10.33 37.15
CA GLU A 370 9.77 -10.97 35.99
C GLU A 370 8.72 -11.68 35.09
N GLU A 371 7.53 -11.95 35.66
CA GLU A 371 6.39 -12.58 34.96
C GLU A 371 5.35 -11.53 34.48
N ALA A 372 5.65 -10.23 34.56
CA ALA A 372 4.72 -9.20 34.10
C ALA A 372 4.49 -9.31 32.60
N PRO A 373 3.23 -9.27 32.12
CA PRO A 373 2.95 -9.38 30.70
C PRO A 373 3.50 -8.15 29.96
N ALA A 374 4.02 -8.37 28.77
CA ALA A 374 4.36 -7.30 27.85
C ALA A 374 3.12 -6.49 27.45
N PHE A 375 3.30 -5.24 27.00
CA PHE A 375 2.21 -4.42 26.47
C PHE A 375 1.61 -5.08 25.24
N ILE A 376 2.44 -5.63 24.38
CA ILE A 376 2.05 -6.49 23.26
C ILE A 376 2.84 -7.80 23.33
N ASP A 377 2.13 -8.90 23.19
CA ASP A 377 2.71 -10.19 22.90
C ASP A 377 2.75 -10.35 21.37
N LEU A 378 3.95 -10.45 20.82
CA LEU A 378 4.18 -10.64 19.40
C LEU A 378 4.23 -12.14 19.03
N GLU A 379 4.28 -13.04 20.01
CA GLU A 379 4.30 -14.48 19.81
C GLU A 379 2.87 -15.10 19.77
N GLU A 380 1.83 -14.37 20.26
CA GLU A 380 0.43 -14.73 20.12
C GLU A 380 -0.10 -14.38 18.72
#